data_aa25a8045787f40c35dc95db469358a0
#
_entry.id   aa25a8045787f40c35dc95db469358a0
#
_cell.length_a   1.000
_cell.length_b   1.000
_cell.length_c   1.000
_cell.angle_alpha   90.00
_cell.angle_beta   90.00
_cell.angle_gamma   90.00
#
_symmetry.space_group_name_H-M   'P 1'
#
loop_
_entity.id
_entity.type
_entity.pdbx_description
1 polymer ?
#
loop_
_entity_poly.entity_id
_entity_poly.type
_entity_poly.pdbx_seq_one_letter_code
_entity_poly.pdbx_strand_id
1 'polypeptide(L)'
;MIDHPDKDFQSEDFPPITNNYSVQDIKRTVLELYKISQILRSKRVGALTLNQPKLQYQMKADSKIPLSFSIYQQKESNRLVEEYMLLANMRVAKKLCSTDRIFDKVILRRHPPPNATALQNTLKIIQSAGIEIEGKSSDEIARAIRTINDESTQKLLIHLLAKSMQLAVYCCASCVADNNYSHFALNVDYYTHFTSPIRRYPDILVHRLLGAMLGEIDEEMEFCLSRDFLR
;
A
#
# COMPACT_ATOMS: atom_id res chain seq x y z
N MET A 1 16.25 -14.89 -7.97
CA MET A 1 15.71 -15.95 -7.11
C MET A 1 14.22 -16.15 -7.34
N ILE A 2 13.36 -15.15 -7.15
CA ILE A 2 11.89 -15.30 -7.32
C ILE A 2 11.54 -15.64 -8.76
N ASP A 3 12.08 -14.90 -9.73
CA ASP A 3 11.77 -15.11 -11.16
C ASP A 3 12.46 -16.35 -11.77
N HIS A 4 13.47 -16.89 -11.09
CA HIS A 4 14.23 -18.06 -11.50
C HIS A 4 14.54 -18.96 -10.31
N PRO A 5 13.53 -19.65 -9.75
CA PRO A 5 13.68 -20.44 -8.53
C PRO A 5 14.60 -21.64 -8.71
N ASP A 6 14.72 -22.17 -9.92
CA ASP A 6 15.55 -23.36 -10.22
C ASP A 6 17.00 -23.00 -10.55
N LYS A 7 17.30 -21.70 -10.74
CA LYS A 7 18.66 -21.27 -11.07
C LYS A 7 19.60 -21.49 -9.88
N ASP A 8 20.77 -22.07 -10.14
CA ASP A 8 21.85 -22.13 -9.18
C ASP A 8 22.61 -20.80 -9.15
N PHE A 9 22.61 -20.17 -7.97
CA PHE A 9 23.27 -18.90 -7.73
C PHE A 9 24.59 -19.16 -7.01
N GLN A 10 25.64 -18.46 -7.46
CA GLN A 10 26.97 -18.52 -6.83
C GLN A 10 27.17 -17.36 -5.87
N SER A 11 28.09 -17.50 -4.92
CA SER A 11 28.39 -16.44 -3.93
C SER A 11 28.86 -15.13 -4.57
N GLU A 12 29.47 -15.22 -5.74
CA GLU A 12 30.00 -14.09 -6.54
C GLU A 12 28.87 -13.25 -7.16
N ASP A 13 27.66 -13.81 -7.30
CA ASP A 13 26.47 -13.08 -7.79
C ASP A 13 25.92 -12.08 -6.77
N PHE A 14 26.43 -12.06 -5.52
CA PHE A 14 25.92 -11.27 -4.41
C PHE A 14 27.01 -10.49 -3.70
N PRO A 15 26.66 -9.39 -3.00
CA PRO A 15 27.55 -8.76 -2.03
C PRO A 15 27.98 -9.76 -0.95
N PRO A 16 29.09 -9.51 -0.24
CA PRO A 16 29.56 -10.39 0.83
C PRO A 16 28.45 -10.74 1.83
N ILE A 17 28.21 -12.03 2.00
CA ILE A 17 27.18 -12.53 2.92
C ILE A 17 27.83 -12.64 4.31
N THR A 18 27.21 -12.03 5.30
CA THR A 18 27.64 -12.04 6.71
C THR A 18 26.94 -13.13 7.51
N ASN A 19 27.42 -13.37 8.74
CA ASN A 19 26.77 -14.25 9.73
C ASN A 19 26.67 -15.74 9.33
N ASN A 20 27.64 -16.24 8.55
CA ASN A 20 27.74 -17.66 8.15
C ASN A 20 26.52 -18.21 7.38
N TYR A 21 25.72 -17.37 6.77
CA TYR A 21 24.64 -17.81 5.90
C TYR A 21 25.18 -18.20 4.52
N SER A 22 24.64 -19.25 3.94
CA SER A 22 24.92 -19.64 2.57
C SER A 22 23.95 -18.97 1.59
N VAL A 23 24.33 -18.90 0.30
CA VAL A 23 23.42 -18.47 -0.79
C VAL A 23 22.16 -19.30 -0.81
N GLN A 24 22.26 -20.60 -0.51
CA GLN A 24 21.12 -21.51 -0.48
C GLN A 24 20.16 -21.20 0.68
N ASP A 25 20.67 -20.80 1.85
CA ASP A 25 19.81 -20.37 2.97
C ASP A 25 19.05 -19.10 2.62
N ILE A 26 19.69 -18.13 1.99
CA ILE A 26 19.05 -16.91 1.52
C ILE A 26 17.99 -17.23 0.46
N LYS A 27 18.33 -18.08 -0.52
CA LYS A 27 17.40 -18.50 -1.57
C LYS A 27 16.15 -19.14 -0.97
N ARG A 28 16.32 -20.10 -0.07
CA ARG A 28 15.22 -20.78 0.63
C ARG A 28 14.33 -19.77 1.36
N THR A 29 14.93 -18.90 2.17
CA THR A 29 14.21 -17.89 2.95
C THR A 29 13.42 -16.93 2.05
N VAL A 30 14.04 -16.43 0.97
CA VAL A 30 13.36 -15.53 0.02
C VAL A 30 12.17 -16.22 -0.64
N LEU A 31 12.30 -17.50 -1.04
CA LEU A 31 11.20 -18.25 -1.65
C LEU A 31 10.07 -18.54 -0.65
N GLU A 32 10.38 -18.83 0.60
CA GLU A 32 9.38 -19.00 1.67
C GLU A 32 8.62 -17.70 1.94
N LEU A 33 9.35 -16.58 2.09
CA LEU A 33 8.74 -15.26 2.23
C LEU A 33 7.87 -14.90 1.03
N TYR A 34 8.30 -15.25 -0.18
CA TYR A 34 7.51 -15.03 -1.39
C TYR A 34 6.20 -15.82 -1.38
N LYS A 35 6.22 -17.10 -1.00
CA LYS A 35 4.99 -17.92 -0.84
C LYS A 35 4.02 -17.28 0.16
N ILE A 36 4.52 -16.81 1.30
CA ILE A 36 3.71 -16.12 2.31
C ILE A 36 3.11 -14.83 1.72
N SER A 37 3.89 -14.05 0.98
CA SER A 37 3.42 -12.81 0.35
C SER A 37 2.28 -13.06 -0.65
N GLN A 38 2.35 -14.15 -1.40
CA GLN A 38 1.26 -14.56 -2.31
C GLN A 38 -0.03 -14.91 -1.53
N ILE A 39 0.09 -15.59 -0.39
CA ILE A 39 -1.06 -15.88 0.49
C ILE A 39 -1.65 -14.59 1.06
N LEU A 40 -0.81 -13.65 1.52
CA LEU A 40 -1.26 -12.35 2.01
C LEU A 40 -2.02 -11.58 0.94
N ARG A 41 -1.48 -11.56 -0.28
CA ARG A 41 -2.11 -10.92 -1.44
C ARG A 41 -3.45 -11.56 -1.81
N SER A 42 -3.53 -12.88 -1.81
CA SER A 42 -4.78 -13.60 -2.11
C SER A 42 -5.87 -13.35 -1.07
N LYS A 43 -5.52 -13.11 0.20
CA LYS A 43 -6.47 -12.75 1.26
C LYS A 43 -6.98 -11.32 1.16
N ARG A 44 -6.25 -10.44 0.48
CA ARG A 44 -6.62 -9.05 0.26
C ARG A 44 -7.39 -8.90 -1.06
N VAL A 45 -8.39 -9.75 -1.25
CA VAL A 45 -9.31 -9.69 -2.39
C VAL A 45 -10.06 -8.35 -2.36
N GLY A 46 -10.21 -7.72 -3.52
CA GLY A 46 -10.96 -6.46 -3.65
C GLY A 46 -10.13 -5.18 -3.52
N ALA A 47 -8.84 -5.26 -3.24
CA ALA A 47 -7.99 -4.09 -3.37
C ALA A 47 -7.93 -3.63 -4.83
N LEU A 48 -8.22 -2.34 -5.05
CA LEU A 48 -8.09 -1.70 -6.36
C LEU A 48 -6.63 -1.34 -6.59
N THR A 49 -5.97 -2.09 -7.45
CA THR A 49 -4.61 -1.77 -7.87
C THR A 49 -4.68 -0.69 -8.96
N LEU A 50 -4.71 0.58 -8.54
CA LEU A 50 -4.72 1.73 -9.43
C LEU A 50 -3.30 2.03 -9.96
N ASN A 51 -2.65 1.05 -10.56
CA ASN A 51 -1.31 1.23 -11.11
C ASN A 51 -1.38 2.04 -12.40
N GLN A 52 -1.09 3.32 -12.31
CA GLN A 52 -0.80 4.13 -13.48
C GLN A 52 0.61 3.80 -14.01
N PRO A 53 0.80 3.78 -15.35
CA PRO A 53 2.12 3.61 -15.92
C PRO A 53 3.06 4.70 -15.41
N LYS A 54 4.17 4.31 -14.80
CA LYS A 54 5.20 5.25 -14.34
C LYS A 54 6.32 5.28 -15.38
N LEU A 55 6.63 6.47 -15.87
CA LEU A 55 7.77 6.67 -16.75
C LEU A 55 9.06 6.65 -15.93
N GLN A 56 10.03 5.90 -16.39
CA GLN A 56 11.38 5.88 -15.87
C GLN A 56 12.31 6.47 -16.93
N TYR A 57 13.11 7.44 -16.52
CA TYR A 57 14.05 8.12 -17.41
C TYR A 57 15.48 7.67 -17.12
N GLN A 58 16.21 7.38 -18.18
CA GLN A 58 17.64 7.16 -18.11
C GLN A 58 18.34 8.48 -18.41
N MET A 59 19.06 9.01 -17.41
CA MET A 59 19.72 10.31 -17.51
C MET A 59 21.15 10.15 -18.03
N LYS A 60 21.64 11.14 -18.79
CA LYS A 60 23.05 11.24 -19.13
C LYS A 60 23.86 11.63 -17.89
N ALA A 61 25.04 11.02 -17.69
CA ALA A 61 25.82 11.12 -16.45
C ALA A 61 26.05 12.57 -15.98
N ASP A 62 26.36 13.51 -16.82
CA ASP A 62 26.68 14.90 -16.44
C ASP A 62 25.68 15.93 -16.91
N SER A 63 24.46 15.54 -17.23
CA SER A 63 23.46 16.47 -17.74
C SER A 63 22.05 16.14 -17.24
N LYS A 64 21.17 17.14 -17.23
CA LYS A 64 19.75 16.98 -16.94
C LYS A 64 18.93 16.50 -18.15
N ILE A 65 19.59 16.04 -19.21
CA ILE A 65 18.94 15.63 -20.46
C ILE A 65 18.66 14.12 -20.37
N PRO A 66 17.41 13.67 -20.52
CA PRO A 66 17.10 12.25 -20.59
C PRO A 66 17.62 11.65 -21.92
N LEU A 67 18.29 10.49 -21.81
CA LEU A 67 18.75 9.71 -22.95
C LEU A 67 17.64 8.84 -23.53
N SER A 68 16.82 8.26 -22.68
CA SER A 68 15.71 7.40 -23.05
C SER A 68 14.65 7.40 -21.96
N PHE A 69 13.48 6.88 -22.28
CA PHE A 69 12.44 6.60 -21.30
C PHE A 69 11.92 5.17 -21.47
N SER A 70 11.44 4.59 -20.40
CA SER A 70 10.77 3.29 -20.40
C SER A 70 9.60 3.30 -19.41
N ILE A 71 8.68 2.38 -19.55
CA ILE A 71 7.62 2.19 -18.56
C ILE A 71 8.19 1.31 -17.45
N TYR A 72 8.12 1.81 -16.21
CA TYR A 72 8.52 1.04 -15.03
C TYR A 72 7.68 -0.23 -14.91
N GLN A 73 8.35 -1.37 -14.92
CA GLN A 73 7.72 -2.67 -14.70
C GLN A 73 7.90 -3.10 -13.23
N GLN A 74 6.79 -3.29 -12.53
CA GLN A 74 6.80 -3.81 -11.17
C GLN A 74 7.16 -5.30 -11.18
N LYS A 75 8.27 -5.65 -10.52
CA LYS A 75 8.75 -7.03 -10.39
C LYS A 75 8.09 -7.74 -9.21
N GLU A 76 8.14 -9.07 -9.19
CA GLU A 76 7.62 -9.87 -8.09
C GLU A 76 8.35 -9.59 -6.75
N SER A 77 9.63 -9.23 -6.80
CA SER A 77 10.38 -8.79 -5.62
C SER A 77 9.81 -7.50 -5.01
N ASN A 78 9.35 -6.55 -5.86
CA ASN A 78 8.69 -5.34 -5.36
C ASN A 78 7.34 -5.67 -4.69
N ARG A 79 6.60 -6.62 -5.26
CA ARG A 79 5.31 -7.09 -4.71
C ARG A 79 5.48 -7.82 -3.39
N LEU A 80 6.53 -8.63 -3.26
CA LEU A 80 6.88 -9.27 -1.99
C LEU A 80 7.05 -8.22 -0.88
N VAL A 81 7.91 -7.23 -1.10
CA VAL A 81 8.16 -6.16 -0.12
C VAL A 81 6.88 -5.36 0.15
N GLU A 82 6.09 -5.04 -0.87
CA GLU A 82 4.82 -4.33 -0.75
C GLU A 82 3.85 -5.05 0.20
N GLU A 83 3.67 -6.37 0.06
CA GLU A 83 2.74 -7.12 0.92
C GLU A 83 3.17 -7.12 2.40
N TYR A 84 4.45 -7.26 2.70
CA TYR A 84 4.94 -7.16 4.08
C TYR A 84 4.83 -5.75 4.64
N MET A 85 5.08 -4.73 3.82
CA MET A 85 4.87 -3.33 4.19
C MET A 85 3.39 -3.06 4.51
N LEU A 86 2.48 -3.53 3.68
CA LEU A 86 1.03 -3.39 3.92
C LEU A 86 0.61 -4.14 5.18
N LEU A 87 1.11 -5.36 5.39
CA LEU A 87 0.84 -6.14 6.60
C LEU A 87 1.27 -5.38 7.85
N ALA A 88 2.49 -4.83 7.88
CA ALA A 88 3.00 -4.06 9.01
C ALA A 88 2.12 -2.83 9.28
N ASN A 89 1.80 -2.05 8.25
CA ASN A 89 0.95 -0.86 8.37
C ASN A 89 -0.44 -1.19 8.94
N MET A 90 -1.09 -2.25 8.44
CA MET A 90 -2.39 -2.71 8.92
C MET A 90 -2.35 -3.22 10.36
N ARG A 91 -1.31 -3.99 10.71
CA ARG A 91 -1.18 -4.57 12.07
C ARG A 91 -0.90 -3.51 13.12
N VAL A 92 -0.04 -2.54 12.81
CA VAL A 92 0.23 -1.40 13.69
C VAL A 92 -1.03 -0.56 13.86
N ALA A 93 -1.73 -0.21 12.79
CA ALA A 93 -2.99 0.52 12.87
C ALA A 93 -4.01 -0.19 13.78
N LYS A 94 -4.24 -1.49 13.55
CA LYS A 94 -5.16 -2.29 14.35
C LYS A 94 -4.73 -2.36 15.82
N LYS A 95 -3.44 -2.54 16.10
CA LYS A 95 -2.92 -2.61 17.45
C LYS A 95 -3.10 -1.30 18.22
N LEU A 96 -2.79 -0.16 17.59
CA LEU A 96 -2.98 1.16 18.18
C LEU A 96 -4.46 1.45 18.45
N CYS A 97 -5.35 1.14 17.48
CA CYS A 97 -6.80 1.35 17.64
C CYS A 97 -7.44 0.44 18.70
N SER A 98 -6.83 -0.68 19.03
CA SER A 98 -7.34 -1.58 20.09
C SER A 98 -6.90 -1.20 21.50
N THR A 99 -6.20 -0.07 21.66
CA THR A 99 -5.63 0.38 22.95
C THR A 99 -6.35 1.66 23.38
N ASP A 100 -7.29 1.56 24.29
CA ASP A 100 -8.17 2.67 24.73
C ASP A 100 -7.38 3.89 25.21
N ARG A 101 -6.27 3.68 25.94
CA ARG A 101 -5.43 4.75 26.51
C ARG A 101 -4.91 5.76 25.47
N ILE A 102 -4.69 5.33 24.22
CA ILE A 102 -4.09 6.15 23.17
C ILE A 102 -4.99 6.34 21.97
N PHE A 103 -6.20 5.79 21.98
CA PHE A 103 -7.10 5.79 20.83
C PHE A 103 -7.40 7.21 20.31
N ASP A 104 -7.50 8.18 21.19
CA ASP A 104 -7.74 9.58 20.87
C ASP A 104 -6.59 10.26 20.11
N LYS A 105 -5.40 9.66 20.13
CA LYS A 105 -4.16 10.15 19.49
C LYS A 105 -3.76 9.34 18.26
N VAL A 106 -4.47 8.25 17.95
CA VAL A 106 -4.11 7.35 16.84
C VAL A 106 -4.26 8.03 15.49
N ILE A 107 -3.18 8.04 14.72
CA ILE A 107 -3.15 8.57 13.37
C ILE A 107 -3.41 7.46 12.38
N LEU A 108 -4.47 7.60 11.59
CA LEU A 108 -4.85 6.69 10.54
C LEU A 108 -4.72 7.32 9.16
N ARG A 109 -4.55 6.49 8.15
CA ARG A 109 -4.64 6.85 6.74
C ARG A 109 -5.96 6.31 6.19
N ARG A 110 -6.98 7.15 6.19
CA ARG A 110 -8.32 6.85 5.68
C ARG A 110 -8.40 7.13 4.19
N HIS A 111 -9.07 6.27 3.45
CA HIS A 111 -9.44 6.52 2.07
C HIS A 111 -10.95 6.42 1.94
N PRO A 112 -11.67 7.55 1.87
CA PRO A 112 -13.12 7.54 1.75
C PRO A 112 -13.58 6.82 0.47
N PRO A 113 -14.80 6.28 0.43
CA PRO A 113 -15.36 5.75 -0.80
C PRO A 113 -15.43 6.83 -1.88
N PRO A 114 -15.53 6.46 -3.17
CA PRO A 114 -15.68 7.42 -4.25
C PRO A 114 -16.89 8.33 -4.03
N ASN A 115 -16.83 9.53 -4.59
CA ASN A 115 -18.01 10.40 -4.63
C ASN A 115 -19.11 9.71 -5.44
N ALA A 116 -20.30 9.54 -4.85
CA ALA A 116 -21.39 8.77 -5.44
C ALA A 116 -21.80 9.31 -6.82
N THR A 117 -21.93 10.62 -6.96
CA THR A 117 -22.31 11.27 -8.23
C THR A 117 -21.22 11.09 -9.29
N ALA A 118 -19.95 11.28 -8.92
CA ALA A 118 -18.84 11.10 -9.83
C ALA A 118 -18.69 9.64 -10.28
N LEU A 119 -18.87 8.68 -9.34
CA LEU A 119 -18.85 7.26 -9.67
C LEU A 119 -19.99 6.89 -10.63
N GLN A 120 -21.23 7.34 -10.36
CA GLN A 120 -22.37 7.09 -11.25
C GLN A 120 -22.16 7.65 -12.66
N ASN A 121 -21.61 8.87 -12.78
CA ASN A 121 -21.30 9.45 -14.07
C ASN A 121 -20.23 8.64 -14.81
N THR A 122 -19.20 8.20 -14.09
CA THR A 122 -18.14 7.34 -14.65
C THR A 122 -18.72 6.00 -15.14
N LEU A 123 -19.57 5.37 -14.34
CA LEU A 123 -20.22 4.09 -14.71
C LEU A 123 -21.12 4.26 -15.94
N LYS A 124 -21.85 5.37 -16.08
CA LYS A 124 -22.64 5.67 -17.29
C LYS A 124 -21.76 5.79 -18.54
N ILE A 125 -20.60 6.43 -18.43
CA ILE A 125 -19.63 6.55 -19.54
C ILE A 125 -19.13 5.16 -19.93
N ILE A 126 -18.79 4.32 -18.96
CA ILE A 126 -18.32 2.95 -19.18
C ILE A 126 -19.44 2.11 -19.84
N GLN A 127 -20.66 2.22 -19.37
CA GLN A 127 -21.82 1.54 -19.92
C GLN A 127 -22.13 1.97 -21.37
N SER A 128 -21.97 3.26 -21.69
CA SER A 128 -22.15 3.75 -23.07
C SER A 128 -21.10 3.19 -24.05
N ALA A 129 -19.96 2.72 -23.53
CA ALA A 129 -18.95 1.99 -24.30
C ALA A 129 -19.22 0.47 -24.40
N GLY A 130 -20.38 -0.01 -23.94
CA GLY A 130 -20.79 -1.42 -24.01
C GLY A 130 -20.16 -2.29 -22.90
N ILE A 131 -19.63 -1.69 -21.85
CA ILE A 131 -19.01 -2.43 -20.73
C ILE A 131 -19.91 -2.29 -19.50
N GLU A 132 -20.42 -3.41 -19.01
CA GLU A 132 -21.21 -3.43 -17.78
C GLU A 132 -20.29 -3.67 -16.57
N ILE A 133 -20.27 -2.70 -15.67
CA ILE A 133 -19.63 -2.82 -14.37
C ILE A 133 -20.70 -2.56 -13.31
N GLU A 134 -21.09 -3.62 -12.63
CA GLU A 134 -21.92 -3.53 -11.45
C GLU A 134 -21.03 -3.50 -10.20
N GLY A 135 -21.28 -2.56 -9.31
CA GLY A 135 -20.63 -2.55 -8.02
C GLY A 135 -20.51 -1.17 -7.37
N LYS A 136 -20.72 -1.14 -6.06
CA LYS A 136 -20.53 0.03 -5.19
C LYS A 136 -19.34 -0.15 -4.26
N SER A 137 -18.93 -1.39 -4.02
CA SER A 137 -17.78 -1.72 -3.18
C SER A 137 -16.50 -1.84 -4.02
N SER A 138 -15.37 -1.61 -3.36
CA SER A 138 -14.04 -1.80 -3.97
C SER A 138 -13.86 -3.22 -4.54
N ASP A 139 -14.37 -4.22 -3.83
CA ASP A 139 -14.29 -5.61 -4.22
C ASP A 139 -15.10 -5.95 -5.47
N GLU A 140 -16.33 -5.44 -5.56
CA GLU A 140 -17.21 -5.64 -6.74
C GLU A 140 -16.58 -5.00 -7.99
N ILE A 141 -16.10 -3.77 -7.87
CA ILE A 141 -15.42 -3.05 -8.95
C ILE A 141 -14.16 -3.79 -9.38
N ALA A 142 -13.34 -4.24 -8.42
CA ALA A 142 -12.11 -4.96 -8.72
C ALA A 142 -12.37 -6.31 -9.42
N ARG A 143 -13.42 -7.03 -9.02
CA ARG A 143 -13.83 -8.28 -9.67
C ARG A 143 -14.30 -8.02 -11.10
N ALA A 144 -15.18 -7.04 -11.29
CA ALA A 144 -15.68 -6.70 -12.63
C ALA A 144 -14.55 -6.31 -13.61
N ILE A 145 -13.56 -5.55 -13.15
CA ILE A 145 -12.40 -5.20 -14.00
C ILE A 145 -11.58 -6.44 -14.37
N ARG A 146 -11.42 -7.40 -13.46
CA ARG A 146 -10.63 -8.62 -13.70
C ARG A 146 -11.27 -9.57 -14.72
N THR A 147 -12.58 -9.50 -14.93
CA THR A 147 -13.29 -10.33 -15.95
C THR A 147 -13.02 -9.86 -17.37
N ILE A 148 -12.48 -8.68 -17.56
CA ILE A 148 -12.20 -8.11 -18.88
C ILE A 148 -10.88 -8.64 -19.38
N ASN A 149 -10.86 -9.29 -20.54
CA ASN A 149 -9.68 -9.94 -21.10
C ASN A 149 -8.68 -8.96 -21.73
N ASP A 150 -9.13 -7.79 -22.19
CA ASP A 150 -8.25 -6.79 -22.82
C ASP A 150 -7.57 -5.91 -21.77
N GLU A 151 -6.24 -6.00 -21.71
CA GLU A 151 -5.40 -5.23 -20.79
C GLU A 151 -5.50 -3.72 -21.00
N SER A 152 -5.66 -3.27 -22.23
CA SER A 152 -5.78 -1.85 -22.57
C SER A 152 -7.09 -1.28 -22.03
N THR A 153 -8.17 -2.01 -22.21
CA THR A 153 -9.49 -1.69 -21.65
C THR A 153 -9.46 -1.70 -20.13
N GLN A 154 -8.82 -2.70 -19.50
CA GLN A 154 -8.65 -2.69 -18.03
C GLN A 154 -7.95 -1.43 -17.54
N LYS A 155 -6.85 -1.03 -18.17
CA LYS A 155 -6.08 0.18 -17.81
C LYS A 155 -6.92 1.45 -17.98
N LEU A 156 -7.70 1.53 -19.07
CA LEU A 156 -8.59 2.65 -19.30
C LEU A 156 -9.67 2.76 -18.21
N LEU A 157 -10.30 1.65 -17.87
CA LEU A 157 -11.33 1.59 -16.83
C LEU A 157 -10.77 1.98 -15.45
N ILE A 158 -9.61 1.45 -15.09
CA ILE A 158 -8.90 1.83 -13.87
C ILE A 158 -8.65 3.34 -13.84
N HIS A 159 -8.20 3.92 -14.96
CA HIS A 159 -7.96 5.36 -15.05
C HIS A 159 -9.26 6.18 -14.91
N LEU A 160 -10.33 5.77 -15.55
CA LEU A 160 -11.64 6.44 -15.44
C LEU A 160 -12.20 6.37 -14.03
N LEU A 161 -12.15 5.20 -13.39
CA LEU A 161 -12.59 5.00 -12.03
C LEU A 161 -11.75 5.79 -11.02
N ALA A 162 -10.43 5.89 -11.24
CA ALA A 162 -9.54 6.67 -10.39
C ALA A 162 -9.95 8.15 -10.32
N LYS A 163 -10.55 8.71 -11.38
CA LYS A 163 -11.06 10.10 -11.38
C LYS A 163 -12.24 10.31 -10.45
N SER A 164 -13.01 9.28 -10.15
CA SER A 164 -14.13 9.35 -9.20
C SER A 164 -13.68 9.17 -7.74
N MET A 165 -12.46 8.68 -7.52
CA MET A 165 -11.92 8.42 -6.19
C MET A 165 -11.58 9.73 -5.47
N GLN A 166 -11.83 9.73 -4.17
CA GLN A 166 -11.34 10.79 -3.28
C GLN A 166 -9.88 10.55 -2.94
N LEU A 167 -9.20 11.59 -2.47
CA LEU A 167 -7.83 11.41 -1.97
C LEU A 167 -7.85 10.77 -0.59
N ALA A 168 -6.91 9.86 -0.35
CA ALA A 168 -6.68 9.37 1.01
C ALA A 168 -6.17 10.51 1.89
N VAL A 169 -6.63 10.58 3.13
CA VAL A 169 -6.29 11.63 4.10
C VAL A 169 -5.74 11.02 5.38
N TYR A 170 -4.92 11.78 6.09
CA TYR A 170 -4.62 11.47 7.48
C TYR A 170 -5.72 11.99 8.37
N CYS A 171 -6.06 11.24 9.39
CA CYS A 171 -7.05 11.62 10.39
C CYS A 171 -6.66 11.06 11.74
N CYS A 172 -7.07 11.75 12.80
CA CYS A 172 -7.03 11.21 14.15
C CYS A 172 -8.26 10.32 14.35
N ALA A 173 -8.10 9.14 14.96
CA ALA A 173 -9.19 8.19 15.15
C ALA A 173 -10.38 8.82 15.89
N SER A 174 -10.13 9.63 16.92
CA SER A 174 -11.17 10.33 17.67
C SER A 174 -11.93 11.43 16.90
N CYS A 175 -11.40 11.86 15.74
CA CYS A 175 -11.99 12.92 14.93
C CYS A 175 -12.91 12.39 13.82
N VAL A 176 -13.04 11.07 13.69
CA VAL A 176 -13.86 10.44 12.65
C VAL A 176 -15.25 10.14 13.22
N ALA A 177 -16.23 10.95 12.85
CA ALA A 177 -17.58 10.91 13.42
C ALA A 177 -18.33 9.58 13.22
N ASP A 178 -18.09 8.91 12.10
CA ASP A 178 -18.85 7.71 11.71
C ASP A 178 -18.13 6.41 12.08
N ASN A 179 -17.05 6.46 12.84
CA ASN A 179 -16.16 5.30 13.11
C ASN A 179 -15.73 4.54 11.83
N ASN A 180 -15.79 5.19 10.67
CA ASN A 180 -15.41 4.63 9.39
C ASN A 180 -13.95 4.96 9.09
N TYR A 181 -13.06 4.11 9.56
CA TYR A 181 -11.61 4.25 9.41
C TYR A 181 -11.06 3.58 8.15
N SER A 182 -11.93 2.98 7.34
CA SER A 182 -11.56 2.11 6.23
C SER A 182 -10.75 2.83 5.15
N HIS A 183 -9.86 2.08 4.54
CA HIS A 183 -9.13 2.49 3.35
C HIS A 183 -9.75 1.83 2.12
N PHE A 184 -10.65 2.52 1.44
CA PHE A 184 -11.45 1.98 0.33
C PHE A 184 -10.61 1.27 -0.74
N ALA A 185 -9.58 1.91 -1.28
CA ALA A 185 -8.77 1.32 -2.36
C ALA A 185 -7.96 0.08 -1.93
N LEU A 186 -7.57 -0.01 -0.66
CA LEU A 186 -6.87 -1.19 -0.13
C LEU A 186 -7.83 -2.26 0.38
N ASN A 187 -9.12 -1.93 0.51
CA ASN A 187 -10.15 -2.80 1.08
C ASN A 187 -9.76 -3.32 2.48
N VAL A 188 -9.40 -2.41 3.37
CA VAL A 188 -9.00 -2.73 4.76
C VAL A 188 -9.65 -1.78 5.75
N ASP A 189 -10.00 -2.30 6.93
CA ASP A 189 -10.72 -1.54 7.97
C ASP A 189 -9.83 -0.49 8.65
N TYR A 190 -8.56 -0.84 8.92
CA TYR A 190 -7.60 0.02 9.58
C TYR A 190 -6.29 0.07 8.80
N TYR A 191 -5.84 1.28 8.52
CA TYR A 191 -4.58 1.50 7.86
C TYR A 191 -3.87 2.75 8.39
N THR A 192 -2.57 2.65 8.56
CA THR A 192 -1.72 3.80 8.87
C THR A 192 -0.42 3.71 8.08
N HIS A 193 0.38 4.73 8.11
CA HIS A 193 1.73 4.68 7.58
C HIS A 193 2.72 4.50 8.74
N PHE A 194 3.50 3.44 8.68
CA PHE A 194 4.47 3.07 9.70
C PHE A 194 5.85 2.76 9.10
N THR A 195 5.90 2.22 7.88
CA THR A 195 7.09 1.60 7.30
C THR A 195 8.08 2.55 6.62
N SER A 196 7.84 3.86 6.61
CA SER A 196 8.70 4.82 5.91
C SER A 196 8.96 6.13 6.68
N PRO A 197 9.49 6.06 7.93
CA PRO A 197 9.70 7.25 8.77
C PRO A 197 10.77 8.21 8.22
N ILE A 198 11.65 7.72 7.34
CA ILE A 198 12.69 8.55 6.72
C ILE A 198 12.12 9.65 5.79
N ARG A 199 10.89 9.49 5.30
CA ARG A 199 10.29 10.39 4.30
C ARG A 199 8.85 10.81 4.60
N ARG A 200 8.23 10.33 5.66
CA ARG A 200 6.87 10.68 6.05
C ARG A 200 6.79 10.99 7.54
N TYR A 201 6.41 12.21 7.85
CA TYR A 201 6.26 12.65 9.24
C TYR A 201 5.21 11.85 10.04
N PRO A 202 4.03 11.50 9.48
CA PRO A 202 3.07 10.65 10.19
C PRO A 202 3.63 9.30 10.64
N ASP A 203 4.55 8.69 9.87
CA ASP A 203 5.21 7.45 10.28
C ASP A 203 6.01 7.64 11.58
N ILE A 204 6.71 8.78 11.72
CA ILE A 204 7.46 9.11 12.96
C ILE A 204 6.50 9.21 14.16
N LEU A 205 5.36 9.86 13.99
CA LEU A 205 4.36 9.98 15.04
C LEU A 205 3.79 8.61 15.43
N VAL A 206 3.52 7.75 14.44
CA VAL A 206 3.04 6.38 14.67
C VAL A 206 4.09 5.54 15.39
N HIS A 207 5.39 5.69 15.08
CA HIS A 207 6.47 5.04 15.83
C HIS A 207 6.50 5.48 17.30
N ARG A 208 6.34 6.77 17.55
CA ARG A 208 6.29 7.32 18.93
C ARG A 208 5.09 6.78 19.70
N LEU A 209 3.90 6.76 19.08
CA LEU A 209 2.69 6.19 19.69
C LEU A 209 2.88 4.70 20.02
N LEU A 210 3.48 3.96 19.12
CA LEU A 210 3.76 2.54 19.34
C LEU A 210 4.78 2.34 20.48
N GLY A 211 5.85 3.14 20.52
CA GLY A 211 6.84 3.11 21.59
C GLY A 211 6.23 3.46 22.96
N ALA A 212 5.41 4.49 23.03
CA ALA A 212 4.68 4.84 24.27
C ALA A 212 3.73 3.73 24.72
N MET A 213 3.02 3.10 23.78
CA MET A 213 2.15 1.96 24.07
C MET A 213 2.91 0.75 24.60
N LEU A 214 4.13 0.52 24.13
CA LEU A 214 4.99 -0.59 24.56
C LEU A 214 5.77 -0.28 25.85
N GLY A 215 5.70 0.97 26.36
CA GLY A 215 6.46 1.42 27.52
C GLY A 215 7.94 1.70 27.25
N GLU A 216 8.30 1.86 25.99
CA GLU A 216 9.68 2.11 25.53
C GLU A 216 10.05 3.62 25.53
N ILE A 217 9.06 4.49 25.72
CA ILE A 217 9.19 5.95 25.68
C ILE A 217 8.56 6.53 26.92
N ASP A 218 9.26 7.46 27.61
CA ASP A 218 8.80 8.14 28.80
C ASP A 218 7.56 9.02 28.53
N GLU A 219 6.71 9.17 29.55
CA GLU A 219 5.44 9.93 29.48
C GLU A 219 5.61 11.40 29.06
N GLU A 220 6.77 12.02 29.29
CA GLU A 220 7.05 13.39 28.85
C GLU A 220 7.05 13.55 27.32
N MET A 221 7.38 12.51 26.56
CA MET A 221 7.24 12.51 25.10
C MET A 221 5.79 12.35 24.63
N GLU A 222 4.88 11.96 25.50
CA GLU A 222 3.44 11.91 25.22
C GLU A 222 2.85 13.31 24.96
N PHE A 223 3.43 14.35 25.55
CA PHE A 223 2.96 15.75 25.38
C PHE A 223 3.06 16.23 23.92
N CYS A 224 4.07 15.78 23.17
CA CYS A 224 4.20 16.12 21.74
C CYS A 224 3.12 15.50 20.85
N LEU A 225 2.26 14.64 21.39
CA LEU A 225 1.18 13.95 20.71
C LEU A 225 -0.20 14.43 21.20
N SER A 226 -0.26 15.64 21.79
CA SER A 226 -1.53 16.22 22.21
C SER A 226 -2.48 16.40 21.02
N ARG A 227 -3.79 16.27 21.27
CA ARG A 227 -4.84 16.43 20.26
C ARG A 227 -4.76 17.76 19.49
N ASP A 228 -4.28 18.80 20.17
CA ASP A 228 -4.16 20.14 19.59
C ASP A 228 -2.98 20.26 18.61
N PHE A 229 -1.96 19.43 18.76
CA PHE A 229 -0.84 19.35 17.84
C PHE A 229 -1.18 18.57 16.56
N LEU A 230 -2.18 17.69 16.61
CA LEU A 230 -2.60 16.82 15.50
C LEU A 230 -3.74 17.42 14.65
N ARG A 231 -4.26 18.58 15.01
CA ARG A 231 -5.22 19.38 14.23
C ARG A 231 -4.53 20.28 13.24
#